data_67ebf10c0a15f4ea7152d4e975c10127
#
_entry.id   67ebf10c0a15f4ea7152d4e975c10127
#
_cell.length_a   1.000
_cell.length_b   1.000
_cell.length_c   1.000
_cell.angle_alpha   90.00
_cell.angle_beta   90.00
_cell.angle_gamma   90.00
#
_symmetry.space_group_name_H-M   'P 1'
#
loop_
_entity.id
_entity.type
_entity.pdbx_description
1 polymer ?
#
loop_
_entity_poly.entity_id
_entity_poly.type
_entity_poly.pdbx_seq_one_letter_code
_entity_poly.pdbx_strand_id
1 'polypeptide(L)'
;MEISNAKGHLIVSCQALPDEPLHSSFIMGRMALAAYQGGAKGIRANTVEDIKEIQKTVDLPIIGIIKHPYGDNPVFITPTMKEVDALMEVKPAVIALDATCRPRPDGKTLDEMVKEIRAKYPDQK
;
A
#
# COMPACT_ATOMS: atom_id res chain seq x y z
N MET A 1 -1.61 4.68 13.47
CA MET A 1 -0.19 5.09 13.43
C MET A 1 -0.01 6.23 12.44
N GLU A 2 0.64 7.27 12.86
CA GLU A 2 0.88 8.43 12.01
C GLU A 2 2.17 8.26 11.20
N ILE A 3 2.07 8.46 9.89
CA ILE A 3 3.25 8.37 9.01
C ILE A 3 4.30 9.45 9.34
N SER A 4 3.89 10.55 9.95
CA SER A 4 4.81 11.60 10.39
C SER A 4 5.88 11.10 11.35
N ASN A 5 5.63 10.02 12.07
CA ASN A 5 6.61 9.40 12.97
C ASN A 5 7.79 8.77 12.21
N ALA A 6 7.65 8.57 10.90
CA ALA A 6 8.71 8.04 10.05
C ALA A 6 9.64 9.12 9.50
N LYS A 7 9.33 10.41 9.74
CA LYS A 7 10.16 11.51 9.22
C LYS A 7 11.60 11.39 9.74
N GLY A 8 12.55 11.45 8.83
CA GLY A 8 13.98 11.33 9.16
C GLY A 8 14.44 9.89 9.41
N HIS A 9 13.57 8.91 9.21
CA HIS A 9 13.87 7.50 9.43
C HIS A 9 13.62 6.67 8.16
N LEU A 10 14.02 5.41 8.21
CA LEU A 10 13.86 4.49 7.10
C LEU A 10 12.44 3.93 7.05
N ILE A 11 11.87 3.88 5.85
CA ILE A 11 10.66 3.13 5.52
C ILE A 11 11.10 1.96 4.66
N VAL A 12 10.79 0.73 5.08
CA VAL A 12 11.21 -0.48 4.38
C VAL A 12 10.05 -1.07 3.58
N SER A 13 10.31 -1.36 2.32
CA SER A 13 9.36 -2.04 1.44
C SER A 13 9.45 -3.54 1.66
N CYS A 14 8.34 -4.16 2.11
CA CYS A 14 8.22 -5.59 2.30
C CYS A 14 7.21 -6.11 1.29
N GLN A 15 7.68 -6.56 0.14
CA GLN A 15 6.84 -7.00 -0.97
C GLN A 15 7.46 -8.18 -1.70
N ALA A 16 6.62 -9.14 -2.10
CA ALA A 16 6.99 -10.23 -2.99
C ALA A 16 5.79 -10.56 -3.89
N LEU A 17 5.99 -10.51 -5.20
CA LEU A 17 4.94 -10.83 -6.18
C LEU A 17 4.68 -12.34 -6.23
N PRO A 18 3.53 -12.80 -6.78
CA PRO A 18 3.16 -14.22 -6.76
C PRO A 18 4.20 -15.18 -7.36
N ASP A 19 5.01 -14.72 -8.31
CA ASP A 19 6.05 -15.53 -8.96
C ASP A 19 7.42 -15.43 -8.25
N GLU A 20 7.52 -14.65 -7.19
CA GLU A 20 8.77 -14.49 -6.46
C GLU A 20 8.88 -15.49 -5.29
N PRO A 21 10.11 -15.96 -4.96
CA PRO A 21 10.28 -17.06 -3.99
C PRO A 21 9.84 -16.73 -2.57
N LEU A 22 9.81 -15.46 -2.18
CA LEU A 22 9.40 -15.04 -0.84
C LEU A 22 7.91 -14.68 -0.74
N HIS A 23 7.12 -14.98 -1.77
CA HIS A 23 5.69 -14.66 -1.79
C HIS A 23 4.93 -15.44 -0.72
N SER A 24 4.67 -14.80 0.40
CA SER A 24 3.92 -15.32 1.54
C SER A 24 3.63 -14.19 2.52
N SER A 25 2.40 -14.05 2.95
CA SER A 25 2.05 -13.03 3.94
C SER A 25 2.80 -13.26 5.26
N PHE A 26 2.96 -14.53 5.67
CA PHE A 26 3.77 -14.85 6.85
C PHE A 26 5.21 -14.36 6.69
N ILE A 27 5.83 -14.60 5.54
CA ILE A 27 7.20 -14.15 5.28
C ILE A 27 7.28 -12.61 5.30
N MET A 28 6.31 -11.92 4.72
CA MET A 28 6.28 -10.46 4.74
C MET A 28 6.17 -9.92 6.17
N GLY A 29 5.39 -10.56 7.02
CA GLY A 29 5.35 -10.24 8.45
C GLY A 29 6.71 -10.41 9.12
N ARG A 30 7.45 -11.49 8.81
CA ARG A 30 8.80 -11.71 9.35
C ARG A 30 9.79 -10.66 8.83
N MET A 31 9.70 -10.28 7.57
CA MET A 31 10.53 -9.22 6.99
C MET A 31 10.23 -7.87 7.67
N ALA A 32 8.97 -7.57 7.94
CA ALA A 32 8.59 -6.36 8.65
C ALA A 32 9.16 -6.34 10.07
N LEU A 33 9.13 -7.48 10.77
CA LEU A 33 9.72 -7.61 12.09
C LEU A 33 11.23 -7.37 12.06
N ALA A 34 11.91 -7.96 11.08
CA ALA A 34 13.36 -7.73 10.92
C ALA A 34 13.67 -6.25 10.65
N ALA A 35 12.87 -5.61 9.79
CA ALA A 35 13.00 -4.18 9.52
C ALA A 35 12.78 -3.34 10.78
N TYR A 36 11.76 -3.66 11.57
CA TYR A 36 11.48 -3.00 12.83
C TYR A 36 12.67 -3.14 13.81
N GLN A 37 13.20 -4.34 13.96
CA GLN A 37 14.37 -4.59 14.82
C GLN A 37 15.61 -3.84 14.33
N GLY A 38 15.72 -3.63 13.02
CA GLY A 38 16.77 -2.83 12.40
C GLY A 38 16.60 -1.31 12.53
N GLY A 39 15.47 -0.86 13.10
CA GLY A 39 15.22 0.57 13.34
C GLY A 39 14.32 1.27 12.33
N ALA A 40 13.67 0.53 11.41
CA ALA A 40 12.70 1.12 10.50
C ALA A 40 11.52 1.72 11.27
N LYS A 41 10.97 2.82 10.76
CA LYS A 41 9.84 3.53 11.36
C LYS A 41 8.58 3.52 10.49
N GLY A 42 8.62 2.80 9.40
CA GLY A 42 7.47 2.59 8.52
C GLY A 42 7.69 1.41 7.61
N ILE A 43 6.59 0.86 7.08
CA ILE A 43 6.60 -0.27 6.15
C ILE A 43 5.76 0.10 4.94
N ARG A 44 6.23 -0.26 3.74
CA ARG A 44 5.42 -0.21 2.53
C ARG A 44 5.08 -1.63 2.14
N ALA A 45 3.80 -1.92 1.99
CA ALA A 45 3.33 -3.29 1.77
C ALA A 45 2.25 -3.35 0.68
N ASN A 46 2.20 -4.48 0.00
CA ASN A 46 1.28 -4.78 -1.09
C ASN A 46 0.28 -5.84 -0.63
N THR A 47 -0.98 -5.66 -0.96
CA THR A 47 -2.14 -6.52 -0.70
C THR A 47 -2.69 -6.43 0.73
N VAL A 48 -3.99 -6.66 0.83
CA VAL A 48 -4.71 -6.66 2.11
C VAL A 48 -4.18 -7.76 3.03
N GLU A 49 -3.90 -8.94 2.48
CA GLU A 49 -3.42 -10.09 3.24
C GLU A 49 -2.07 -9.82 3.90
N ASP A 50 -1.12 -9.27 3.13
CA ASP A 50 0.20 -8.94 3.66
C ASP A 50 0.11 -7.84 4.72
N ILE A 51 -0.70 -6.81 4.46
CA ILE A 51 -0.88 -5.71 5.41
C ILE A 51 -1.47 -6.23 6.73
N LYS A 52 -2.48 -7.10 6.67
CA LYS A 52 -3.06 -7.72 7.89
C LYS A 52 -2.00 -8.44 8.71
N GLU A 53 -1.17 -9.24 8.05
CA GLU A 53 -0.11 -10.00 8.73
C GLU A 53 0.93 -9.08 9.35
N ILE A 54 1.34 -8.05 8.61
CA ILE A 54 2.31 -7.06 9.11
C ILE A 54 1.74 -6.31 10.31
N GLN A 55 0.46 -5.92 10.27
CA GLN A 55 -0.21 -5.24 11.39
C GLN A 55 -0.26 -6.08 12.67
N LYS A 56 -0.34 -7.41 12.53
CA LYS A 56 -0.28 -8.32 13.70
C LYS A 56 1.14 -8.42 14.27
N THR A 57 2.15 -8.19 13.43
CA THR A 57 3.54 -8.48 13.75
C THR A 57 4.29 -7.27 14.28
N VAL A 58 4.03 -6.08 13.75
CA VAL A 58 4.70 -4.84 14.15
C VAL A 58 3.70 -3.69 14.31
N ASP A 59 4.04 -2.75 15.18
CA ASP A 59 3.27 -1.53 15.40
C ASP A 59 3.99 -0.36 14.71
N LEU A 60 3.90 -0.33 13.39
CA LEU A 60 4.48 0.71 12.54
C LEU A 60 3.44 1.24 11.55
N PRO A 61 3.53 2.50 11.14
CA PRO A 61 2.66 3.00 10.07
C PRO A 61 2.95 2.28 8.77
N ILE A 62 1.89 1.93 8.04
CA ILE A 62 2.00 1.19 6.79
C ILE A 62 1.54 2.08 5.64
N ILE A 63 2.37 2.15 4.58
CA ILE A 63 1.98 2.66 3.28
C ILE A 63 1.45 1.47 2.49
N GLY A 64 0.15 1.42 2.30
CA GLY A 64 -0.52 0.31 1.62
C GLY A 64 -0.72 0.56 0.14
N ILE A 65 -0.46 -0.47 -0.65
CA ILE A 65 -0.74 -0.49 -2.09
C ILE A 65 -1.38 -1.82 -2.46
N ILE A 66 -2.03 -1.85 -3.62
CA ILE A 66 -2.41 -3.09 -4.30
C ILE A 66 -1.91 -2.99 -5.74
N LYS A 67 -0.97 -3.84 -6.09
CA LYS A 67 -0.51 -4.00 -7.47
C LYS A 67 -1.48 -4.94 -8.19
N HIS A 68 -2.24 -4.41 -9.13
CA HIS A 68 -3.18 -5.19 -9.91
C HIS A 68 -3.13 -4.75 -11.38
N PRO A 69 -2.53 -5.55 -12.27
CA PRO A 69 -2.51 -5.24 -13.68
C PRO A 69 -3.88 -5.43 -14.32
N TYR A 70 -4.26 -4.50 -15.20
CA TYR A 70 -5.46 -4.56 -16.01
C TYR A 70 -5.03 -4.62 -17.48
N GLY A 71 -4.87 -5.84 -18.00
CA GLY A 71 -4.36 -6.04 -19.36
C GLY A 71 -3.00 -5.38 -19.56
N ASP A 72 -2.87 -4.60 -20.62
CA ASP A 72 -1.61 -3.90 -20.96
C ASP A 72 -1.54 -2.48 -20.38
N ASN A 73 -2.48 -2.09 -19.52
CA ASN A 73 -2.48 -0.74 -18.96
C ASN A 73 -1.25 -0.55 -18.06
N PRO A 74 -0.43 0.51 -18.29
CA PRO A 74 0.76 0.75 -17.48
C PRO A 74 0.47 1.22 -16.05
N VAL A 75 -0.77 1.61 -15.75
CA VAL A 75 -1.18 2.00 -14.40
C VAL A 75 -1.64 0.74 -13.65
N PHE A 76 -0.89 0.32 -12.62
CA PHE A 76 -1.15 -0.93 -11.92
C PHE A 76 -0.98 -0.86 -10.40
N ILE A 77 -0.55 0.29 -9.85
CA ILE A 77 -0.41 0.44 -8.39
C ILE A 77 -1.65 1.17 -7.86
N THR A 78 -2.51 0.45 -7.14
CA THR A 78 -3.78 0.93 -6.63
C THR A 78 -4.54 1.69 -7.74
N PRO A 79 -4.79 1.01 -8.86
CA PRO A 79 -5.17 1.70 -10.10
C PRO A 79 -6.60 2.20 -10.14
N THR A 80 -7.52 1.63 -9.35
CA THR A 80 -8.94 2.00 -9.35
C THR A 80 -9.48 2.12 -7.92
N MET A 81 -10.71 2.62 -7.80
CA MET A 81 -11.40 2.69 -6.50
C MET A 81 -11.64 1.32 -5.88
N LYS A 82 -11.70 0.27 -6.69
CA LYS A 82 -11.82 -1.11 -6.18
C LYS A 82 -10.66 -1.46 -5.25
N GLU A 83 -9.43 -1.13 -5.64
CA GLU A 83 -8.26 -1.37 -4.82
C GLU A 83 -8.20 -0.44 -3.60
N VAL A 84 -8.62 0.81 -3.75
CA VAL A 84 -8.73 1.74 -2.62
C VAL A 84 -9.72 1.21 -1.58
N ASP A 85 -10.91 0.79 -2.01
CA ASP A 85 -11.94 0.25 -1.11
C ASP A 85 -11.44 -1.00 -0.39
N ALA A 86 -10.71 -1.88 -1.08
CA ALA A 86 -10.11 -3.06 -0.47
C ALA A 86 -9.08 -2.69 0.61
N LEU A 87 -8.22 -1.72 0.33
CA LEU A 87 -7.23 -1.24 1.31
C LEU A 87 -7.89 -0.61 2.55
N MET A 88 -9.05 -0.01 2.39
CA MET A 88 -9.78 0.58 3.53
C MET A 88 -10.28 -0.47 4.53
N GLU A 89 -10.33 -1.74 4.17
CA GLU A 89 -10.63 -2.82 5.12
C GLU A 89 -9.56 -2.92 6.21
N VAL A 90 -8.32 -2.60 5.90
CA VAL A 90 -7.19 -2.66 6.82
C VAL A 90 -6.71 -1.29 7.28
N LYS A 91 -7.24 -0.23 6.72
CA LYS A 91 -6.98 1.17 7.11
C LYS A 91 -5.49 1.46 7.30
N PRO A 92 -4.66 1.35 6.24
CA PRO A 92 -3.25 1.68 6.36
C PRO A 92 -3.09 3.17 6.69
N ALA A 93 -1.94 3.55 7.23
CA ALA A 93 -1.67 4.96 7.54
C ALA A 93 -1.69 5.84 6.28
N VAL A 94 -1.24 5.29 5.16
CA VAL A 94 -1.23 5.96 3.85
C VAL A 94 -1.64 4.97 2.78
N ILE A 95 -2.43 5.41 1.80
CA ILE A 95 -2.67 4.68 0.56
C ILE A 95 -1.86 5.36 -0.53
N ALA A 96 -1.03 4.59 -1.23
CA ALA A 96 -0.25 5.10 -2.36
C ALA A 96 -0.79 4.55 -3.68
N LEU A 97 -0.65 5.32 -4.73
CA LEU A 97 -1.12 4.96 -6.07
C LEU A 97 -0.20 5.54 -7.14
N ASP A 98 -0.35 5.04 -8.37
CA ASP A 98 0.33 5.63 -9.53
C ASP A 98 -0.17 7.05 -9.77
N ALA A 99 0.72 8.04 -9.66
CA ALA A 99 0.41 9.45 -9.92
C ALA A 99 0.96 9.83 -11.31
N THR A 100 0.30 9.39 -12.35
CA THR A 100 0.69 9.60 -13.74
C THR A 100 -0.40 10.32 -14.52
N CYS A 101 -0.03 10.97 -15.63
CA CYS A 101 -0.98 11.59 -16.55
C CYS A 101 -1.67 10.56 -17.48
N ARG A 102 -1.28 9.29 -17.42
CA ARG A 102 -1.88 8.23 -18.24
C ARG A 102 -3.29 7.90 -17.77
N PRO A 103 -4.20 7.54 -18.67
CA PRO A 103 -5.55 7.12 -18.27
C PRO A 103 -5.48 5.84 -17.44
N ARG A 104 -6.29 5.81 -16.38
CA ARG A 104 -6.39 4.66 -15.49
C ARG A 104 -7.29 3.59 -16.10
N PRO A 105 -7.23 2.33 -15.62
CA PRO A 105 -8.03 1.24 -16.20
C PRO A 105 -9.55 1.49 -16.28
N ASP A 106 -10.09 2.31 -15.38
CA ASP A 106 -11.50 2.70 -15.38
C ASP A 106 -11.78 3.95 -16.22
N GLY A 107 -10.78 4.47 -16.92
CA GLY A 107 -10.91 5.66 -17.76
C GLY A 107 -10.82 6.99 -17.01
N LYS A 108 -10.67 6.97 -15.70
CA LYS A 108 -10.55 8.20 -14.89
C LYS A 108 -9.14 8.78 -14.98
N THR A 109 -9.06 10.09 -14.81
CA THR A 109 -7.78 10.78 -14.60
C THR A 109 -7.36 10.66 -13.13
N LEU A 110 -6.11 10.95 -12.83
CA LEU A 110 -5.61 11.02 -11.46
C LEU A 110 -6.43 12.01 -10.63
N ASP A 111 -6.69 13.19 -11.17
CA ASP A 111 -7.46 14.24 -10.49
C ASP A 111 -8.87 13.77 -10.11
N GLU A 112 -9.56 13.13 -11.06
CA GLU A 112 -10.90 12.57 -10.81
C GLU A 112 -10.86 11.49 -9.72
N MET A 113 -9.88 10.61 -9.75
CA MET A 113 -9.72 9.56 -8.74
C MET A 113 -9.42 10.13 -7.35
N VAL A 114 -8.52 11.09 -7.26
CA VAL A 114 -8.18 11.73 -5.98
C VAL A 114 -9.40 12.43 -5.38
N LYS A 115 -10.19 13.13 -6.20
CA LYS A 115 -11.44 13.76 -5.74
C LYS A 115 -12.42 12.74 -5.20
N GLU A 116 -12.57 11.60 -5.88
CA GLU A 116 -13.46 10.53 -5.44
C GLU A 116 -13.00 9.91 -4.11
N ILE A 117 -11.68 9.66 -3.98
CA ILE A 117 -11.11 9.16 -2.73
C ILE A 117 -11.36 10.15 -1.59
N ARG A 118 -11.10 11.44 -1.80
CA ARG A 118 -11.32 12.47 -0.79
C ARG A 118 -12.78 12.61 -0.38
N ALA A 119 -13.70 12.43 -1.32
CA ALA A 119 -15.13 12.47 -1.02
C ALA A 119 -15.57 11.28 -0.17
N LYS A 120 -15.06 10.07 -0.48
CA LYS A 120 -15.45 8.84 0.20
C LYS A 120 -14.69 8.61 1.51
N TYR A 121 -13.41 8.95 1.54
CA TYR A 121 -12.52 8.72 2.69
C TYR A 121 -11.75 9.99 3.03
N PRO A 122 -12.42 11.03 3.56
CA PRO A 122 -11.81 12.35 3.73
C PRO A 122 -10.61 12.38 4.69
N ASP A 123 -10.54 11.45 5.64
CA ASP A 123 -9.47 11.41 6.64
C ASP A 123 -8.30 10.49 6.23
N GLN A 124 -8.42 9.74 5.14
CA GLN A 124 -7.38 8.83 4.68
C GLN A 124 -6.26 9.59 3.96
N LYS A 125 -5.03 9.33 4.35
CA LYS A 125 -3.84 9.87 3.68
C LYS A 125 -3.36 8.96 2.56
#